data_ac11d71ee9945364320a6a7292ef0840
#
_entry.id   ac11d71ee9945364320a6a7292ef0840
#
_cell.length_a   1.000
_cell.length_b   1.000
_cell.length_c   1.000
_cell.angle_alpha   90.00
_cell.angle_beta   90.00
_cell.angle_gamma   90.00
#
_symmetry.space_group_name_H-M   'P 1'
#
loop_
_entity.id
_entity.type
_entity.pdbx_description
1 polymer ?
#
loop_
_entity_poly.entity_id
_entity_poly.type
_entity_poly.pdbx_seq_one_letter_code
_entity_poly.pdbx_strand_id
1 'polypeptide(L)'
;CLVGSEMCIRDSLITDPKKRFQKKMGFINFSELNEFTNQIIEKFNVKTTSASALASSLSGGNLQKFVVGREIAQKPSLFIVNQPTWGVDALSAANIRQAIVEIANTGAAIILISQDLDEILEISNKVAFLTNGNLSTPTNTADIKTDEIGAIMGGISA
;
A
#
# COMPACT_ATOMS: atom_id res chain seq x y z
N CYS A 1 4.69 3.65 -9.34
CA CYS A 1 5.68 3.79 -8.29
C CYS A 1 7.07 3.55 -8.87
N LEU A 2 7.88 4.61 -9.00
CA LEU A 2 9.18 4.55 -9.69
C LEU A 2 10.30 4.37 -8.67
N VAL A 3 10.50 3.14 -8.21
CA VAL A 3 11.78 2.75 -7.64
C VAL A 3 12.57 2.14 -8.79
N GLY A 4 13.56 2.87 -9.31
CA GLY A 4 14.48 2.33 -10.30
C GLY A 4 15.30 1.19 -9.67
N SER A 5 15.61 0.14 -10.45
CA SER A 5 16.33 -1.02 -9.95
C SER A 5 17.70 -0.67 -9.34
N GLU A 6 18.31 0.40 -9.81
CA GLU A 6 19.61 0.91 -9.35
C GLU A 6 19.52 1.87 -8.16
N MET A 7 18.30 2.20 -7.71
CA MET A 7 18.09 3.14 -6.62
C MET A 7 18.18 2.44 -5.27
N CYS A 8 18.87 3.05 -4.30
CA CYS A 8 18.79 2.61 -2.91
C CYS A 8 17.37 2.80 -2.37
N ILE A 9 16.90 1.87 -1.55
CA ILE A 9 15.52 1.93 -1.02
C ILE A 9 15.24 3.24 -0.28
N ARG A 10 16.20 3.76 0.50
CA ARG A 10 16.06 5.04 1.20
C ARG A 10 15.88 6.23 0.26
N ASP A 11 16.53 6.19 -0.91
CA ASP A 11 16.54 7.34 -1.82
C ASP A 11 15.16 7.55 -2.47
N SER A 12 14.31 6.52 -2.46
CA SER A 12 12.93 6.64 -2.88
C SER A 12 12.09 7.57 -1.98
N LEU A 13 12.53 7.85 -0.76
CA LEU A 13 11.91 8.79 0.16
C LEU A 13 12.27 10.26 -0.12
N ILE A 14 13.29 10.51 -0.94
CA ILE A 14 13.68 11.87 -1.35
C ILE A 14 12.57 12.54 -2.17
N THR A 15 11.72 11.73 -2.81
CA THR A 15 10.57 12.20 -3.58
C THR A 15 9.36 12.62 -2.70
N ASP A 16 9.50 12.62 -1.37
CA ASP A 16 8.46 13.04 -0.44
C ASP A 16 7.99 14.47 -0.80
N PRO A 17 6.72 14.66 -1.15
CA PRO A 17 6.17 15.98 -1.51
C PRO A 17 6.26 16.98 -0.35
N LYS A 18 6.32 16.52 0.89
CA LYS A 18 6.46 17.35 2.09
C LYS A 18 7.90 17.82 2.32
N LYS A 19 8.86 17.37 1.51
CA LYS A 19 10.29 17.75 1.58
C LYS A 19 10.90 17.61 2.98
N ARG A 20 10.43 16.62 3.77
CA ARG A 20 10.83 16.42 5.17
C ARG A 20 12.34 16.27 5.36
N PHE A 21 13.00 15.67 4.39
CA PHE A 21 14.45 15.40 4.45
C PHE A 21 15.31 16.49 3.82
N GLN A 22 14.71 17.58 3.36
CA GLN A 22 15.46 18.71 2.81
C GLN A 22 15.74 19.76 3.87
N LYS A 23 17.04 20.08 4.09
CA LYS A 23 17.48 21.19 4.92
C LYS A 23 17.33 22.52 4.16
N LYS A 24 17.38 23.64 4.90
CA LYS A 24 17.56 24.99 4.31
C LYS A 24 18.77 24.93 3.37
N MET A 25 18.67 25.46 2.16
CA MET A 25 19.65 25.41 1.06
C MET A 25 19.61 24.12 0.19
N GLY A 26 18.61 23.25 0.31
CA GLY A 26 18.43 22.11 -0.60
C GLY A 26 19.26 20.86 -0.27
N PHE A 27 20.07 20.88 0.79
CA PHE A 27 20.81 19.69 1.22
C PHE A 27 19.89 18.63 1.84
N ILE A 28 20.17 17.36 1.54
CA ILE A 28 19.43 16.22 2.09
C ILE A 28 19.99 15.85 3.45
N ASN A 29 19.11 15.61 4.43
CA ASN A 29 19.46 15.08 5.72
C ASN A 29 19.48 13.54 5.67
N PHE A 30 20.61 12.97 5.25
CA PHE A 30 20.76 11.52 5.13
C PHE A 30 20.62 10.75 6.45
N SER A 31 20.94 11.36 7.58
CA SER A 31 20.78 10.72 8.90
C SER A 31 19.29 10.48 9.20
N GLU A 32 18.47 11.53 9.06
CA GLU A 32 17.03 11.46 9.27
C GLU A 32 16.35 10.55 8.24
N LEU A 33 16.81 10.61 6.98
CA LEU A 33 16.34 9.74 5.91
C LEU A 33 16.61 8.27 6.22
N ASN A 34 17.81 7.92 6.69
CA ASN A 34 18.16 6.55 7.07
C ASN A 34 17.33 6.08 8.28
N GLU A 35 17.18 6.91 9.30
CA GLU A 35 16.38 6.58 10.48
C GLU A 35 14.93 6.28 10.09
N PHE A 36 14.32 7.15 9.28
CA PHE A 36 12.95 6.95 8.82
C PHE A 36 12.81 5.71 7.93
N THR A 37 13.80 5.43 7.07
CA THR A 37 13.83 4.20 6.26
C THR A 37 13.88 2.96 7.15
N ASN A 38 14.70 2.97 8.20
CA ASN A 38 14.80 1.85 9.13
C ASN A 38 13.49 1.63 9.90
N GLN A 39 12.78 2.68 10.28
CA GLN A 39 11.44 2.56 10.89
C GLN A 39 10.45 1.86 9.96
N ILE A 40 10.47 2.15 8.65
CA ILE A 40 9.64 1.45 7.67
C ILE A 40 10.06 -0.01 7.54
N ILE A 41 11.36 -0.28 7.44
CA ILE A 41 11.92 -1.63 7.32
C ILE A 41 11.47 -2.49 8.52
N GLU A 42 11.56 -1.97 9.72
CA GLU A 42 11.16 -2.65 10.95
C GLU A 42 9.65 -2.84 11.02
N LYS A 43 8.86 -1.76 10.86
CA LYS A 43 7.40 -1.81 10.96
C LYS A 43 6.77 -2.81 9.99
N PHE A 44 7.28 -2.89 8.76
CA PHE A 44 6.73 -3.76 7.71
C PHE A 44 7.52 -5.06 7.52
N ASN A 45 8.46 -5.36 8.43
CA ASN A 45 9.28 -6.57 8.39
C ASN A 45 9.91 -6.81 7.00
N VAL A 46 10.55 -5.77 6.46
CA VAL A 46 11.24 -5.84 5.16
C VAL A 46 12.59 -6.52 5.34
N LYS A 47 12.77 -7.67 4.72
CA LYS A 47 14.07 -8.37 4.76
C LYS A 47 15.04 -7.70 3.79
N THR A 48 15.99 -6.95 4.32
CA THR A 48 17.04 -6.25 3.60
C THR A 48 18.31 -6.19 4.43
N THR A 49 19.44 -5.96 3.78
CA THR A 49 20.75 -5.83 4.46
C THR A 49 20.92 -4.45 5.10
N SER A 50 20.32 -3.41 4.54
CA SER A 50 20.41 -2.04 5.07
C SER A 50 19.42 -1.10 4.35
N ALA A 51 19.22 0.09 4.89
CA ALA A 51 18.48 1.18 4.24
C ALA A 51 19.13 1.62 2.91
N SER A 52 20.42 1.34 2.72
CA SER A 52 21.18 1.67 1.51
C SER A 52 21.19 0.54 0.48
N ALA A 53 20.50 -0.58 0.74
CA ALA A 53 20.42 -1.68 -0.23
C ALA A 53 19.71 -1.22 -1.51
N LEU A 54 20.12 -1.80 -2.65
CA LEU A 54 19.46 -1.53 -3.92
C LEU A 54 18.07 -2.15 -3.95
N ALA A 55 17.11 -1.48 -4.57
CA ALA A 55 15.77 -2.02 -4.75
C ALA A 55 15.77 -3.35 -5.51
N SER A 56 16.69 -3.50 -6.47
CA SER A 56 16.89 -4.74 -7.23
C SER A 56 17.38 -5.93 -6.40
N SER A 57 17.94 -5.69 -5.21
CA SER A 57 18.37 -6.76 -4.31
C SER A 57 17.25 -7.32 -3.44
N LEU A 58 16.08 -6.68 -3.43
CA LEU A 58 14.92 -7.13 -2.68
C LEU A 58 14.12 -8.17 -3.48
N SER A 59 13.58 -9.18 -2.79
CA SER A 59 12.53 -10.00 -3.38
C SER A 59 11.28 -9.16 -3.65
N GLY A 60 10.44 -9.58 -4.61
CA GLY A 60 9.21 -8.86 -4.96
C GLY A 60 8.34 -8.54 -3.75
N GLY A 61 8.13 -9.51 -2.85
CA GLY A 61 7.35 -9.31 -1.63
C GLY A 61 8.00 -8.31 -0.65
N ASN A 62 9.33 -8.28 -0.52
CA ASN A 62 10.01 -7.29 0.32
C ASN A 62 9.95 -5.89 -0.28
N LEU A 63 10.07 -5.80 -1.62
CA LEU A 63 9.88 -4.53 -2.32
C LEU A 63 8.45 -4.01 -2.14
N GLN A 64 7.45 -4.88 -2.28
CA GLN A 64 6.04 -4.52 -2.06
C GLN A 64 5.79 -4.00 -0.64
N LYS A 65 6.27 -4.70 0.38
CA LYS A 65 6.19 -4.26 1.79
C LYS A 65 6.81 -2.88 1.99
N PHE A 66 7.99 -2.66 1.43
CA PHE A 66 8.67 -1.38 1.55
C PHE A 66 7.91 -0.25 0.84
N VAL A 67 7.45 -0.48 -0.39
CA VAL A 67 6.71 0.53 -1.17
C VAL A 67 5.42 0.93 -0.47
N VAL A 68 4.60 -0.04 -0.04
CA VAL A 68 3.35 0.24 0.69
C VAL A 68 3.65 0.94 2.01
N GLY A 69 4.63 0.45 2.77
CA GLY A 69 5.05 1.06 4.03
C GLY A 69 5.52 2.50 3.88
N ARG A 70 6.26 2.79 2.82
CA ARG A 70 6.72 4.14 2.47
C ARG A 70 5.55 5.09 2.24
N GLU A 71 4.56 4.69 1.44
CA GLU A 71 3.41 5.53 1.13
C GLU A 71 2.53 5.76 2.38
N ILE A 72 2.30 4.72 3.17
CA ILE A 72 1.57 4.82 4.45
C ILE A 72 2.28 5.78 5.43
N ALA A 73 3.59 5.69 5.52
CA ALA A 73 4.39 6.53 6.43
C ALA A 73 4.33 8.04 6.09
N GLN A 74 3.94 8.39 4.86
CA GLN A 74 3.71 9.77 4.45
C GLN A 74 2.41 10.38 5.01
N LYS A 75 1.55 9.57 5.62
CA LYS A 75 0.24 9.97 6.15
C LYS A 75 -0.58 10.74 5.11
N PRO A 76 -0.92 10.12 3.99
CA PRO A 76 -1.70 10.76 2.93
C PRO A 76 -3.14 11.02 3.41
N SER A 77 -3.77 12.08 2.89
CA SER A 77 -5.20 12.32 3.07
C SER A 77 -6.08 11.48 2.12
N LEU A 78 -5.49 11.05 1.01
CA LEU A 78 -6.07 10.08 0.07
C LEU A 78 -5.01 9.04 -0.27
N PHE A 79 -5.32 7.78 -0.07
CA PHE A 79 -4.46 6.65 -0.39
C PHE A 79 -5.13 5.75 -1.41
N ILE A 80 -4.55 5.66 -2.61
CA ILE A 80 -5.00 4.77 -3.67
C ILE A 80 -3.98 3.65 -3.78
N VAL A 81 -4.42 2.42 -3.55
CA VAL A 81 -3.53 1.25 -3.55
C VAL A 81 -4.13 0.13 -4.37
N ASN A 82 -3.29 -0.47 -5.21
CA ASN A 82 -3.65 -1.59 -6.08
C ASN A 82 -2.85 -2.82 -5.67
N GLN A 83 -3.54 -3.91 -5.34
CA GLN A 83 -2.98 -5.21 -4.98
C GLN A 83 -1.90 -5.11 -3.88
N PRO A 84 -2.17 -4.47 -2.71
CA PRO A 84 -1.13 -4.16 -1.72
C PRO A 84 -0.49 -5.41 -1.12
N THR A 85 -1.22 -6.52 -1.07
CA THR A 85 -0.78 -7.78 -0.48
C THR A 85 -0.27 -8.80 -1.49
N TRP A 86 -0.21 -8.43 -2.77
CA TRP A 86 0.26 -9.32 -3.82
C TRP A 86 1.71 -9.77 -3.60
N GLY A 87 1.92 -11.10 -3.60
CA GLY A 87 3.26 -11.69 -3.52
C GLY A 87 3.96 -11.56 -2.16
N VAL A 88 3.24 -11.19 -1.10
CA VAL A 88 3.76 -11.18 0.27
C VAL A 88 3.24 -12.40 1.05
N ASP A 89 3.94 -12.75 2.13
CA ASP A 89 3.50 -13.81 3.05
C ASP A 89 2.26 -13.37 3.87
N ALA A 90 1.52 -14.35 4.42
CA ALA A 90 0.26 -14.11 5.13
C ALA A 90 0.40 -13.14 6.31
N LEU A 91 1.50 -13.22 7.09
CA LEU A 91 1.75 -12.32 8.21
C LEU A 91 1.99 -10.89 7.72
N SER A 92 2.75 -10.73 6.64
CA SER A 92 3.01 -9.43 6.03
C SER A 92 1.73 -8.84 5.42
N ALA A 93 0.87 -9.67 4.80
CA ALA A 93 -0.42 -9.24 4.29
C ALA A 93 -1.32 -8.71 5.41
N ALA A 94 -1.41 -9.41 6.54
CA ALA A 94 -2.14 -8.95 7.71
C ALA A 94 -1.62 -7.60 8.25
N ASN A 95 -0.29 -7.43 8.33
CA ASN A 95 0.32 -6.18 8.77
C ASN A 95 0.02 -5.02 7.80
N ILE A 96 0.02 -5.26 6.49
CA ILE A 96 -0.33 -4.25 5.48
C ILE A 96 -1.79 -3.85 5.62
N ARG A 97 -2.72 -4.82 5.73
CA ARG A 97 -4.16 -4.54 5.92
C ARG A 97 -4.39 -3.72 7.19
N GLN A 98 -3.79 -4.13 8.30
CA GLN A 98 -3.88 -3.39 9.57
C GLN A 98 -3.38 -1.95 9.42
N ALA A 99 -2.25 -1.73 8.75
CA ALA A 99 -1.71 -0.39 8.54
C ALA A 99 -2.61 0.48 7.64
N ILE A 100 -3.29 -0.11 6.66
CA ILE A 100 -4.29 0.59 5.82
C ILE A 100 -5.49 1.03 6.68
N VAL A 101 -5.99 0.15 7.55
CA VAL A 101 -7.08 0.48 8.48
C VAL A 101 -6.64 1.58 9.47
N GLU A 102 -5.40 1.51 9.97
CA GLU A 102 -4.88 2.55 10.87
C GLU A 102 -4.90 3.94 10.22
N ILE A 103 -4.45 4.09 8.97
CA ILE A 103 -4.48 5.41 8.32
C ILE A 103 -5.90 5.85 7.97
N ALA A 104 -6.81 4.93 7.64
CA ALA A 104 -8.23 5.26 7.48
C ALA A 104 -8.82 5.83 8.77
N ASN A 105 -8.49 5.25 9.92
CA ASN A 105 -8.92 5.73 11.24
C ASN A 105 -8.37 7.11 11.60
N THR A 106 -7.30 7.57 10.95
CA THR A 106 -6.81 8.96 11.08
C THR A 106 -7.57 9.96 10.21
N GLY A 107 -8.56 9.52 9.44
CA GLY A 107 -9.38 10.34 8.55
C GLY A 107 -8.94 10.36 7.10
N ALA A 108 -7.98 9.51 6.70
CA ALA A 108 -7.61 9.36 5.30
C ALA A 108 -8.69 8.63 4.50
N ALA A 109 -8.97 9.08 3.29
CA ALA A 109 -9.79 8.33 2.34
C ALA A 109 -8.94 7.25 1.68
N ILE A 110 -9.47 6.02 1.57
CA ILE A 110 -8.78 4.87 0.98
C ILE A 110 -9.55 4.39 -0.25
N ILE A 111 -8.84 4.17 -1.35
CA ILE A 111 -9.32 3.42 -2.50
C ILE A 111 -8.44 2.18 -2.62
N LEU A 112 -9.00 1.03 -2.27
CA LEU A 112 -8.35 -0.26 -2.39
C LEU A 112 -8.85 -0.94 -3.67
N ILE A 113 -7.91 -1.36 -4.51
CA ILE A 113 -8.17 -2.17 -5.70
C ILE A 113 -7.54 -3.53 -5.45
N SER A 114 -8.33 -4.58 -5.43
CA SER A 114 -7.85 -5.95 -5.21
C SER A 114 -8.70 -6.96 -5.96
N GLN A 115 -8.11 -8.10 -6.30
CA GLN A 115 -8.81 -9.29 -6.78
C GLN A 115 -9.11 -10.26 -5.63
N ASP A 116 -8.52 -10.03 -4.46
CA ASP A 116 -8.76 -10.80 -3.26
C ASP A 116 -10.01 -10.25 -2.56
N LEU A 117 -11.10 -11.02 -2.67
CA LEU A 117 -12.38 -10.65 -2.11
C LEU A 117 -12.35 -10.63 -0.58
N ASP A 118 -11.64 -11.57 0.03
CA ASP A 118 -11.53 -11.64 1.49
C ASP A 118 -10.82 -10.39 2.03
N GLU A 119 -9.77 -9.94 1.34
CA GLU A 119 -9.10 -8.67 1.66
C GLU A 119 -10.07 -7.48 1.60
N ILE A 120 -10.85 -7.38 0.51
CA ILE A 120 -11.80 -6.28 0.32
C ILE A 120 -12.87 -6.29 1.42
N LEU A 121 -13.47 -7.44 1.69
CA LEU A 121 -14.54 -7.55 2.67
C LEU A 121 -14.06 -7.33 4.11
N GLU A 122 -12.81 -7.70 4.40
CA GLU A 122 -12.22 -7.53 5.74
C GLU A 122 -11.99 -6.06 6.10
N ILE A 123 -11.50 -5.23 5.16
CA ILE A 123 -11.00 -3.88 5.49
C ILE A 123 -11.77 -2.73 4.85
N SER A 124 -12.75 -3.00 3.96
CA SER A 124 -13.47 -1.94 3.26
C SER A 124 -14.88 -1.73 3.82
N ASN A 125 -15.33 -0.46 3.85
CA ASN A 125 -16.70 -0.12 4.23
C ASN A 125 -17.67 -0.30 3.07
N LYS A 126 -17.21 -0.05 1.85
CA LYS A 126 -17.98 -0.17 0.61
C LYS A 126 -17.17 -0.87 -0.45
N VAL A 127 -17.84 -1.58 -1.33
CA VAL A 127 -17.24 -2.23 -2.49
C VAL A 127 -18.02 -1.90 -3.75
N ALA A 128 -17.29 -1.79 -4.86
CA ALA A 128 -17.85 -1.70 -6.20
C ALA A 128 -17.09 -2.69 -7.09
N PHE A 129 -17.78 -3.29 -8.04
CA PHE A 129 -17.24 -4.30 -8.94
C PHE A 129 -17.02 -3.69 -10.33
N LEU A 130 -15.84 -3.90 -10.89
CA LEU A 130 -15.52 -3.52 -12.25
C LEU A 130 -15.63 -4.75 -13.16
N THR A 131 -16.65 -4.80 -14.00
CA THR A 131 -16.91 -5.92 -14.90
C THR A 131 -17.19 -5.40 -16.32
N ASN A 132 -16.47 -5.91 -17.31
CA ASN A 132 -16.64 -5.53 -18.73
C ASN A 132 -16.57 -4.00 -18.96
N GLY A 133 -15.71 -3.30 -18.24
CA GLY A 133 -15.55 -1.84 -18.36
C GLY A 133 -16.61 -1.02 -17.62
N ASN A 134 -17.54 -1.64 -16.93
CA ASN A 134 -18.59 -0.98 -16.16
C ASN A 134 -18.31 -1.14 -14.66
N LEU A 135 -18.43 -0.02 -13.93
CA LEU A 135 -18.31 0.00 -12.48
C LEU A 135 -19.70 -0.05 -11.85
N SER A 136 -19.94 -1.01 -10.96
CA SER A 136 -21.21 -1.11 -10.23
C SER A 136 -21.38 0.05 -9.24
N THR A 137 -22.61 0.27 -8.80
CA THR A 137 -22.88 1.19 -7.69
C THR A 137 -22.18 0.68 -6.42
N PRO A 138 -21.46 1.54 -5.67
CA PRO A 138 -20.84 1.16 -4.41
C PRO A 138 -21.88 0.73 -3.37
N THR A 139 -21.73 -0.48 -2.85
CA THR A 139 -22.62 -1.08 -1.83
C THR A 139 -21.84 -1.26 -0.53
N ASN A 140 -22.50 -1.14 0.64
CA ASN A 140 -21.83 -1.43 1.90
C ASN A 140 -21.42 -2.91 1.96
N THR A 141 -20.21 -3.18 2.42
CA THR A 141 -19.70 -4.56 2.54
C THR A 141 -20.57 -5.42 3.46
N ALA A 142 -21.17 -4.81 4.49
CA ALA A 142 -22.07 -5.51 5.41
C ALA A 142 -23.39 -5.96 4.79
N ASP A 143 -23.80 -5.36 3.69
CA ASP A 143 -25.08 -5.63 3.02
C ASP A 143 -24.96 -6.65 1.87
N ILE A 144 -23.73 -7.04 1.51
CA ILE A 144 -23.46 -7.93 0.37
C ILE A 144 -23.58 -9.38 0.79
N LYS A 145 -24.35 -10.14 0.03
CA LYS A 145 -24.41 -11.60 0.15
C LYS A 145 -23.40 -12.26 -0.77
N THR A 146 -22.74 -13.30 -0.28
CA THR A 146 -21.71 -14.03 -1.02
C THR A 146 -22.22 -14.54 -2.38
N ASP A 147 -23.49 -14.94 -2.45
CA ASP A 147 -24.12 -15.42 -3.68
C ASP A 147 -24.26 -14.32 -4.76
N GLU A 148 -24.47 -13.07 -4.32
CA GLU A 148 -24.58 -11.91 -5.23
C GLU A 148 -23.23 -11.57 -5.86
N ILE A 149 -22.14 -11.76 -5.13
CA ILE A 149 -20.79 -11.51 -5.64
C ILE A 149 -20.46 -12.46 -6.80
N GLY A 150 -20.80 -13.75 -6.66
CA GLY A 150 -20.62 -14.74 -7.72
C GLY A 150 -21.38 -14.38 -9.01
N ALA A 151 -22.61 -13.89 -8.88
CA ALA A 151 -23.41 -13.44 -10.00
C ALA A 151 -22.81 -12.21 -10.70
N ILE A 152 -22.38 -11.21 -9.94
CA ILE A 152 -21.76 -9.97 -10.46
C ILE A 152 -20.44 -10.29 -11.15
N MET A 153 -19.58 -11.13 -10.57
CA MET A 153 -18.31 -11.53 -11.17
C MET A 153 -18.50 -12.43 -12.40
N GLY A 154 -19.58 -13.21 -12.45
CA GLY A 154 -19.96 -14.02 -13.60
C GLY A 154 -20.59 -13.22 -14.75
N GLY A 155 -20.77 -11.90 -14.60
CA GLY A 155 -21.36 -11.03 -15.63
C GLY A 155 -22.88 -11.19 -15.78
N ILE A 156 -23.53 -11.82 -14.81
CA ILE A 156 -24.99 -11.92 -14.75
C ILE A 156 -25.47 -10.65 -14.05
N SER A 157 -25.93 -9.69 -14.85
CA SER A 157 -26.63 -8.51 -14.34
C SER A 157 -27.90 -8.95 -13.61
N ALA A 158 -28.02 -8.58 -12.33
CA ALA A 158 -29.29 -8.66 -11.62
C ALA A 158 -30.25 -7.59 -12.11
#